data_b68f38ca38cabfaf07de735cd137fe4d
#
_entry.id   b68f38ca38cabfaf07de735cd137fe4d
#
_cell.length_a   1.000
_cell.length_b   1.000
_cell.length_c   1.000
_cell.angle_alpha   90.00
_cell.angle_beta   90.00
_cell.angle_gamma   90.00
#
_symmetry.space_group_name_H-M   'P 1'
#
loop_
_entity.id
_entity.type
_entity.pdbx_description
1 polymer ?
#
loop_
_entity_poly.entity_id
_entity_poly.type
_entity_poly.pdbx_seq_one_letter_code
_entity_poly.pdbx_strand_id
1 'polypeptide(L)'
;MSASTPSLVQLSNVRIDRSGRTILRDVSLQVPKGSITAVLGPSGSGKSTLLAALTGELRPVTGDITLFGKPIPQRTAELLEMRRSVGVLLQGNGLLTDLTVAENVALPLRTHTRLPAPVLRRLVQMKLHSVGLLAAADAWPRELSGGMARRVALARALALDPPLMIYDEPLTGLDPIASGVIMSLIQRLNHSLGLTSIIVSHHVHETLPICDQVIAIANGGIVFQGTPEALQSSQDPLLRQFLHGQPDGPIPFDAAPRARVA
;
A
#
# COMPACT_ATOMS: atom_id res chain seq x y z
N MET A 1 -21.75 -21.75 -10.24
CA MET A 1 -21.52 -21.10 -8.94
C MET A 1 -20.03 -20.80 -8.89
N SER A 2 -19.63 -19.55 -9.18
CA SER A 2 -18.22 -19.13 -9.06
C SER A 2 -17.84 -19.22 -7.57
N ALA A 3 -16.87 -20.06 -7.25
CA ALA A 3 -16.25 -20.06 -5.93
C ALA A 3 -15.68 -18.66 -5.67
N SER A 4 -16.25 -17.92 -4.74
CA SER A 4 -15.73 -16.60 -4.37
C SER A 4 -14.32 -16.78 -3.82
N THR A 5 -13.33 -16.18 -4.47
CA THR A 5 -11.95 -16.16 -3.97
C THR A 5 -11.97 -15.62 -2.51
N PRO A 6 -11.38 -16.31 -1.54
CA PRO A 6 -11.41 -15.87 -0.16
C PRO A 6 -10.73 -14.50 -0.04
N SER A 7 -11.39 -13.57 0.65
CA SER A 7 -10.84 -12.24 0.92
C SER A 7 -9.76 -12.29 1.99
N LEU A 8 -8.60 -11.67 1.73
CA LEU A 8 -7.51 -11.56 2.71
C LEU A 8 -7.73 -10.38 3.66
N VAL A 9 -8.35 -9.31 3.15
CA VAL A 9 -8.71 -8.09 3.89
C VAL A 9 -10.18 -7.84 3.68
N GLN A 10 -10.91 -7.56 4.76
CA GLN A 10 -12.33 -7.21 4.70
C GLN A 10 -12.62 -6.09 5.69
N LEU A 11 -13.35 -5.09 5.23
CA LEU A 11 -13.94 -4.03 6.03
C LEU A 11 -15.47 -4.14 5.90
N SER A 12 -16.18 -3.94 7.01
CA SER A 12 -17.65 -3.96 7.07
C SER A 12 -18.13 -2.75 7.85
N ASN A 13 -18.79 -1.82 7.16
CA ASN A 13 -19.41 -0.59 7.71
C ASN A 13 -18.46 0.23 8.60
N VAL A 14 -17.20 0.35 8.16
CA VAL A 14 -16.14 0.97 8.96
C VAL A 14 -16.26 2.49 8.94
N ARG A 15 -16.32 3.07 10.15
CA ARG A 15 -16.18 4.51 10.37
C ARG A 15 -14.90 4.78 11.16
N ILE A 16 -14.13 5.78 10.71
CA ILE A 16 -12.92 6.24 11.39
C ILE A 16 -13.00 7.74 11.59
N ASP A 17 -12.85 8.15 12.84
CA ASP A 17 -12.73 9.55 13.22
C ASP A 17 -11.27 9.88 13.57
N ARG A 18 -10.82 11.08 13.23
CA ARG A 18 -9.50 11.61 13.57
C ARG A 18 -9.62 13.06 13.98
N SER A 19 -9.12 13.41 15.17
CA SER A 19 -9.17 14.77 15.71
C SER A 19 -10.59 15.35 15.70
N GLY A 20 -11.58 14.57 16.12
CA GLY A 20 -12.99 14.98 16.20
C GLY A 20 -13.72 15.07 14.86
N ARG A 21 -13.10 14.62 13.76
CA ARG A 21 -13.71 14.63 12.42
C ARG A 21 -13.81 13.21 11.86
N THR A 22 -14.95 12.89 11.25
CA THR A 22 -15.11 11.65 10.50
C THR A 22 -14.36 11.74 9.18
N ILE A 23 -13.36 10.87 9.04
CA ILE A 23 -12.52 10.78 7.84
C ILE A 23 -13.03 9.69 6.91
N LEU A 24 -13.36 8.51 7.45
CA LEU A 24 -13.99 7.42 6.68
C LEU A 24 -15.38 7.17 7.23
N ARG A 25 -16.36 7.01 6.31
CA ARG A 25 -17.78 6.86 6.63
C ARG A 25 -18.31 5.62 5.93
N ASP A 26 -18.79 4.65 6.72
CA ASP A 26 -19.49 3.46 6.23
C ASP A 26 -18.72 2.73 5.12
N VAL A 27 -17.41 2.54 5.32
CA VAL A 27 -16.53 1.91 4.34
C VAL A 27 -16.65 0.41 4.44
N SER A 28 -17.12 -0.23 3.36
CA SER A 28 -17.19 -1.68 3.20
C SER A 28 -16.42 -2.09 1.94
N LEU A 29 -15.39 -2.92 2.10
CA LEU A 29 -14.57 -3.39 0.98
C LEU A 29 -13.99 -4.77 1.25
N GLN A 30 -13.58 -5.43 0.17
CA GLN A 30 -12.90 -6.71 0.22
C GLN A 30 -11.69 -6.69 -0.72
N VAL A 31 -10.57 -7.27 -0.26
CA VAL A 31 -9.38 -7.49 -1.07
C VAL A 31 -9.20 -8.98 -1.25
N PRO A 32 -9.38 -9.52 -2.47
CA PRO A 32 -9.22 -10.94 -2.76
C PRO A 32 -7.78 -11.40 -2.52
N LYS A 33 -7.62 -12.63 -2.00
CA LYS A 33 -6.29 -13.21 -1.81
C LYS A 33 -5.58 -13.37 -3.17
N GLY A 34 -4.31 -12.97 -3.23
CA GLY A 34 -3.46 -13.07 -4.42
C GLY A 34 -3.65 -11.93 -5.42
N SER A 35 -4.64 -11.04 -5.22
CA SER A 35 -4.89 -9.94 -6.13
C SER A 35 -4.00 -8.71 -5.88
N ILE A 36 -3.89 -7.87 -6.90
CA ILE A 36 -3.40 -6.49 -6.80
C ILE A 36 -4.64 -5.58 -6.80
N THR A 37 -4.92 -4.95 -5.66
CA THR A 37 -6.03 -4.01 -5.49
C THR A 37 -5.50 -2.58 -5.41
N ALA A 38 -5.96 -1.71 -6.31
CA ALA A 38 -5.67 -0.29 -6.24
C ALA A 38 -6.69 0.43 -5.33
N VAL A 39 -6.21 1.28 -4.44
CA VAL A 39 -7.02 2.24 -3.68
C VAL A 39 -6.71 3.63 -4.21
N LEU A 40 -7.60 4.17 -5.00
CA LEU A 40 -7.46 5.43 -5.71
C LEU A 40 -8.32 6.53 -5.08
N GLY A 41 -7.97 7.77 -5.32
CA GLY A 41 -8.78 8.92 -4.89
C GLY A 41 -7.97 10.19 -4.75
N PRO A 42 -8.61 11.36 -4.72
CA PRO A 42 -7.94 12.65 -4.57
C PRO A 42 -7.21 12.77 -3.22
N SER A 43 -6.33 13.75 -3.10
CA SER A 43 -5.67 14.08 -1.84
C SER A 43 -6.72 14.40 -0.76
N GLY A 44 -6.49 13.89 0.46
CA GLY A 44 -7.43 14.10 1.57
C GLY A 44 -8.70 13.23 1.55
N SER A 45 -8.85 12.28 0.60
CA SER A 45 -10.04 11.40 0.54
C SER A 45 -10.12 10.35 1.66
N GLY A 46 -9.05 10.15 2.44
CA GLY A 46 -9.02 9.17 3.53
C GLY A 46 -8.13 7.95 3.27
N LYS A 47 -7.40 7.87 2.15
CA LYS A 47 -6.53 6.72 1.80
C LYS A 47 -5.50 6.38 2.88
N SER A 48 -4.73 7.37 3.36
CA SER A 48 -3.75 7.14 4.44
C SER A 48 -4.41 6.77 5.78
N THR A 49 -5.64 7.23 6.02
CA THR A 49 -6.44 6.82 7.17
C THR A 49 -6.87 5.36 7.07
N LEU A 50 -7.24 4.92 5.86
CA LEU A 50 -7.52 3.51 5.58
C LEU A 50 -6.28 2.65 5.84
N LEU A 51 -5.09 3.06 5.36
CA LEU A 51 -3.85 2.33 5.61
C LEU A 51 -3.51 2.24 7.11
N ALA A 52 -3.65 3.35 7.84
CA ALA A 52 -3.44 3.37 9.29
C ALA A 52 -4.42 2.43 10.02
N ALA A 53 -5.65 2.27 9.52
CA ALA A 53 -6.59 1.31 10.06
C ALA A 53 -6.20 -0.13 9.74
N LEU A 54 -5.77 -0.43 8.52
CA LEU A 54 -5.31 -1.77 8.12
C LEU A 54 -4.06 -2.21 8.89
N THR A 55 -3.18 -1.28 9.25
CA THR A 55 -1.99 -1.57 10.07
C THR A 55 -2.26 -1.55 11.57
N GLY A 56 -3.52 -1.25 11.97
CA GLY A 56 -3.93 -1.18 13.38
C GLY A 56 -3.35 0.01 14.14
N GLU A 57 -2.94 1.07 13.44
CA GLU A 57 -2.56 2.35 14.06
C GLU A 57 -3.79 3.16 14.48
N LEU A 58 -4.86 3.06 13.68
CA LEU A 58 -6.15 3.66 13.97
C LEU A 58 -7.19 2.57 14.14
N ARG A 59 -8.09 2.78 15.10
CA ARG A 59 -9.22 1.88 15.36
C ARG A 59 -10.50 2.47 14.78
N PRO A 60 -11.37 1.64 14.21
CA PRO A 60 -12.69 2.09 13.82
C PRO A 60 -13.52 2.51 15.03
N VAL A 61 -14.35 3.53 14.85
CA VAL A 61 -15.38 3.93 15.82
C VAL A 61 -16.56 2.97 15.75
N THR A 62 -16.90 2.53 14.53
CA THR A 62 -17.91 1.50 14.25
C THR A 62 -17.42 0.60 13.11
N GLY A 63 -18.02 -0.58 13.01
CA GLY A 63 -17.69 -1.57 11.98
C GLY A 63 -16.48 -2.41 12.35
N ASP A 64 -16.18 -3.38 11.49
CA ASP A 64 -15.16 -4.39 11.71
C ASP A 64 -14.12 -4.40 10.59
N ILE A 65 -12.87 -4.65 10.96
CA ILE A 65 -11.77 -4.87 10.03
C ILE A 65 -11.16 -6.23 10.33
N THR A 66 -11.10 -7.09 9.30
CA THR A 66 -10.44 -8.39 9.41
C THR A 66 -9.28 -8.48 8.42
N LEU A 67 -8.16 -9.02 8.89
CA LEU A 67 -7.02 -9.42 8.08
C LEU A 67 -6.76 -10.91 8.29
N PHE A 68 -6.47 -11.62 7.20
CA PHE A 68 -6.21 -13.07 7.27
C PHE A 68 -7.36 -13.85 7.93
N GLY A 69 -8.62 -13.38 7.76
CA GLY A 69 -9.81 -13.96 8.38
C GLY A 69 -9.95 -13.72 9.89
N LYS A 70 -9.13 -12.86 10.50
CA LYS A 70 -9.16 -12.52 11.92
C LYS A 70 -9.35 -11.02 12.13
N PRO A 71 -10.09 -10.59 13.17
CA PRO A 71 -10.16 -9.18 13.56
C PRO A 71 -8.76 -8.63 13.86
N ILE A 72 -8.56 -7.31 13.62
CA ILE A 72 -7.32 -6.65 14.02
C ILE A 72 -7.17 -6.73 15.55
N PRO A 73 -6.04 -7.24 16.05
CA PRO A 73 -5.84 -7.43 17.48
C PRO A 73 -5.83 -6.10 18.24
N GLN A 74 -6.35 -6.14 19.48
CA GLN A 74 -6.32 -4.99 20.38
C GLN A 74 -5.07 -4.97 21.27
N ARG A 75 -4.52 -6.14 21.58
CA ARG A 75 -3.33 -6.28 22.44
C ARG A 75 -2.09 -5.98 21.64
N THR A 76 -1.19 -5.18 22.21
CA THR A 76 0.05 -4.75 21.53
C THR A 76 0.89 -5.92 21.02
N ALA A 77 1.06 -6.99 21.81
CA ALA A 77 1.86 -8.14 21.39
C ALA A 77 1.27 -8.85 20.17
N GLU A 78 -0.04 -9.08 20.16
CA GLU A 78 -0.75 -9.72 19.04
C GLU A 78 -0.74 -8.81 17.79
N LEU A 79 -0.87 -7.48 17.99
CA LEU A 79 -0.80 -6.50 16.90
C LEU A 79 0.59 -6.47 16.26
N LEU A 80 1.65 -6.53 17.05
CA LEU A 80 3.02 -6.63 16.55
C LEU A 80 3.24 -7.92 15.75
N GLU A 81 2.67 -9.03 16.21
CA GLU A 81 2.73 -10.29 15.46
C GLU A 81 1.97 -10.21 14.13
N MET A 82 0.77 -9.64 14.13
CA MET A 82 0.01 -9.40 12.89
C MET A 82 0.81 -8.52 11.90
N ARG A 83 1.46 -7.46 12.39
CA ARG A 83 2.25 -6.55 11.56
C ARG A 83 3.45 -7.22 10.88
N ARG A 84 3.99 -8.33 11.41
CA ARG A 84 5.03 -9.12 10.74
C ARG A 84 4.53 -9.78 9.46
N SER A 85 3.22 -10.02 9.38
CA SER A 85 2.56 -10.57 8.19
C SER A 85 2.13 -9.50 7.17
N VAL A 86 2.45 -8.23 7.43
CA VAL A 86 2.12 -7.09 6.57
C VAL A 86 3.40 -6.35 6.20
N GLY A 87 3.79 -6.40 4.94
CA GLY A 87 4.88 -5.57 4.42
C GLY A 87 4.34 -4.20 4.01
N VAL A 88 5.02 -3.14 4.39
CA VAL A 88 4.60 -1.77 4.03
C VAL A 88 5.74 -1.05 3.33
N LEU A 89 5.50 -0.61 2.10
CA LEU A 89 6.34 0.36 1.40
C LEU A 89 5.79 1.74 1.67
N LEU A 90 6.49 2.53 2.48
CA LEU A 90 6.08 3.88 2.87
C LEU A 90 6.37 4.91 1.77
N GLN A 91 5.57 5.96 1.71
CA GLN A 91 5.90 7.17 0.99
C GLN A 91 7.25 7.70 1.50
N GLY A 92 8.22 8.00 0.65
CA GLY A 92 9.53 8.49 1.07
C GLY A 92 10.58 7.41 1.44
N ASN A 93 10.34 6.14 1.08
CA ASN A 93 11.24 4.98 1.23
C ASN A 93 11.57 4.59 2.68
N GLY A 94 11.74 5.52 3.61
CA GLY A 94 12.06 5.28 5.02
C GLY A 94 13.37 4.51 5.25
N LEU A 95 14.36 4.58 4.35
CA LEU A 95 15.65 3.93 4.54
C LEU A 95 16.41 4.61 5.67
N LEU A 96 17.08 3.81 6.49
CA LEU A 96 17.98 4.30 7.52
C LEU A 96 19.31 4.72 6.87
N THR A 97 19.67 5.97 7.02
CA THR A 97 20.85 6.59 6.36
C THR A 97 22.17 6.07 6.87
N ASP A 98 22.17 5.59 8.12
CA ASP A 98 23.35 5.07 8.83
C ASP A 98 23.55 3.55 8.64
N LEU A 99 22.78 2.95 7.74
CA LEU A 99 22.87 1.54 7.36
C LEU A 99 23.09 1.41 5.86
N THR A 100 23.91 0.46 5.45
CA THR A 100 24.08 0.08 4.04
C THR A 100 22.77 -0.49 3.47
N VAL A 101 22.71 -0.68 2.16
CA VAL A 101 21.58 -1.33 1.47
C VAL A 101 21.31 -2.72 2.06
N ALA A 102 22.34 -3.55 2.23
CA ALA A 102 22.20 -4.88 2.80
C ALA A 102 21.71 -4.83 4.27
N GLU A 103 22.20 -3.89 5.06
CA GLU A 103 21.78 -3.74 6.44
C GLU A 103 20.35 -3.25 6.59
N ASN A 104 19.89 -2.33 5.71
CA ASN A 104 18.51 -1.92 5.64
C ASN A 104 17.58 -3.12 5.40
N VAL A 105 17.91 -3.99 4.44
CA VAL A 105 17.12 -5.19 4.14
C VAL A 105 17.24 -6.24 5.25
N ALA A 106 18.39 -6.34 5.91
CA ALA A 106 18.62 -7.26 7.03
C ALA A 106 17.85 -6.87 8.30
N LEU A 107 17.50 -5.60 8.47
CA LEU A 107 16.96 -5.07 9.73
C LEU A 107 15.70 -5.82 10.21
N PRO A 108 14.65 -6.05 9.41
CA PRO A 108 13.50 -6.82 9.85
C PRO A 108 13.86 -8.25 10.24
N LEU A 109 14.75 -8.89 9.50
CA LEU A 109 15.20 -10.25 9.78
C LEU A 109 15.95 -10.33 11.12
N ARG A 110 16.88 -9.40 11.39
CA ARG A 110 17.61 -9.31 12.66
C ARG A 110 16.70 -9.04 13.84
N THR A 111 15.68 -8.20 13.64
CA THR A 111 14.76 -7.79 14.73
C THR A 111 13.76 -8.89 15.09
N HIS A 112 13.28 -9.65 14.08
CA HIS A 112 12.16 -10.55 14.27
C HIS A 112 12.49 -12.03 14.17
N THR A 113 13.76 -12.39 13.89
CA THR A 113 14.18 -13.79 13.77
C THR A 113 15.47 -14.03 14.56
N ARG A 114 15.78 -15.33 14.81
CA ARG A 114 17.03 -15.77 15.42
C ARG A 114 17.88 -16.56 14.40
N LEU A 115 17.90 -16.12 13.16
CA LEU A 115 18.61 -16.81 12.09
C LEU A 115 20.14 -16.70 12.28
N PRO A 116 20.91 -17.80 12.02
CA PRO A 116 22.37 -17.74 11.98
C PRO A 116 22.85 -16.74 10.92
N ALA A 117 23.97 -16.06 11.19
CA ALA A 117 24.48 -15.00 10.30
C ALA A 117 24.68 -15.43 8.83
N PRO A 118 25.14 -16.66 8.50
CA PRO A 118 25.23 -17.10 7.10
C PRO A 118 23.87 -17.19 6.40
N VAL A 119 22.84 -17.69 7.11
CA VAL A 119 21.47 -17.81 6.57
C VAL A 119 20.87 -16.43 6.33
N LEU A 120 20.99 -15.54 7.32
CA LEU A 120 20.52 -14.15 7.21
C LEU A 120 21.16 -13.45 6.00
N ARG A 121 22.47 -13.57 5.83
CA ARG A 121 23.21 -13.01 4.69
C ARG A 121 22.67 -13.53 3.35
N ARG A 122 22.42 -14.82 3.26
CA ARG A 122 21.87 -15.45 2.06
C ARG A 122 20.46 -14.94 1.73
N LEU A 123 19.58 -14.80 2.73
CA LEU A 123 18.24 -14.24 2.54
C LEU A 123 18.30 -12.80 2.06
N VAL A 124 19.15 -11.96 2.66
CA VAL A 124 19.36 -10.56 2.21
C VAL A 124 19.80 -10.51 0.75
N GLN A 125 20.75 -11.35 0.36
CA GLN A 125 21.19 -11.45 -1.04
C GLN A 125 20.05 -11.84 -1.99
N MET A 126 19.21 -12.80 -1.59
CA MET A 126 18.03 -13.21 -2.38
C MET A 126 17.03 -12.07 -2.53
N LYS A 127 16.75 -11.31 -1.45
CA LYS A 127 15.85 -10.15 -1.51
C LYS A 127 16.40 -9.04 -2.40
N LEU A 128 17.69 -8.72 -2.28
CA LEU A 128 18.34 -7.74 -3.15
C LEU A 128 18.40 -8.19 -4.62
N HIS A 129 18.62 -9.47 -4.85
CA HIS A 129 18.58 -10.04 -6.20
C HIS A 129 17.16 -9.91 -6.83
N SER A 130 16.10 -10.16 -6.06
CA SER A 130 14.71 -10.07 -6.56
C SER A 130 14.32 -8.67 -7.03
N VAL A 131 14.98 -7.63 -6.50
CA VAL A 131 14.78 -6.22 -6.91
C VAL A 131 15.90 -5.69 -7.82
N GLY A 132 16.84 -6.56 -8.22
CA GLY A 132 17.94 -6.21 -9.15
C GLY A 132 19.01 -5.29 -8.55
N LEU A 133 19.26 -5.39 -7.21
CA LEU A 133 20.21 -4.52 -6.52
C LEU A 133 21.27 -5.29 -5.71
N LEU A 134 21.54 -6.54 -6.07
CA LEU A 134 22.56 -7.34 -5.38
C LEU A 134 23.96 -6.68 -5.43
N ALA A 135 24.32 -6.09 -6.59
CA ALA A 135 25.61 -5.40 -6.75
C ALA A 135 25.75 -4.12 -5.92
N ALA A 136 24.65 -3.56 -5.43
CA ALA A 136 24.63 -2.35 -4.59
C ALA A 136 24.52 -2.67 -3.09
N ALA A 137 24.75 -3.91 -2.66
CA ALA A 137 24.55 -4.36 -1.28
C ALA A 137 25.31 -3.52 -0.25
N ASP A 138 26.53 -3.12 -0.55
CA ASP A 138 27.42 -2.36 0.34
C ASP A 138 27.29 -0.84 0.17
N ALA A 139 26.47 -0.36 -0.78
CA ALA A 139 26.23 1.06 -0.98
C ALA A 139 25.43 1.67 0.17
N TRP A 140 25.55 2.99 0.35
CA TRP A 140 24.76 3.76 1.31
C TRP A 140 23.54 4.38 0.64
N PRO A 141 22.45 4.63 1.38
CA PRO A 141 21.24 5.25 0.81
C PRO A 141 21.47 6.55 0.04
N ARG A 142 22.45 7.37 0.46
CA ARG A 142 22.83 8.63 -0.20
C ARG A 142 23.46 8.46 -1.60
N GLU A 143 23.93 7.25 -1.91
CA GLU A 143 24.57 6.91 -3.18
C GLU A 143 23.57 6.36 -4.21
N LEU A 144 22.30 6.17 -3.79
CA LEU A 144 21.27 5.59 -4.61
C LEU A 144 20.46 6.64 -5.36
N SER A 145 20.06 6.31 -6.59
CA SER A 145 18.99 7.06 -7.26
C SER A 145 17.65 6.84 -6.54
N GLY A 146 16.67 7.71 -6.77
CA GLY A 146 15.32 7.56 -6.19
C GLY A 146 14.68 6.20 -6.47
N GLY A 147 14.81 5.72 -7.73
CA GLY A 147 14.30 4.40 -8.12
C GLY A 147 15.07 3.25 -7.46
N MET A 148 16.39 3.37 -7.26
CA MET A 148 17.18 2.38 -6.50
C MET A 148 16.74 2.36 -5.03
N ALA A 149 16.62 3.52 -4.38
CA ALA A 149 16.18 3.63 -3.00
C ALA A 149 14.78 3.02 -2.81
N ARG A 150 13.86 3.24 -3.76
CA ARG A 150 12.51 2.62 -3.77
C ARG A 150 12.60 1.10 -3.83
N ARG A 151 13.46 0.54 -4.67
CA ARG A 151 13.67 -0.91 -4.78
C ARG A 151 14.30 -1.52 -3.52
N VAL A 152 15.23 -0.83 -2.85
CA VAL A 152 15.77 -1.26 -1.55
C VAL A 152 14.67 -1.28 -0.48
N ALA A 153 13.86 -0.23 -0.40
CA ALA A 153 12.73 -0.16 0.53
C ALA A 153 11.72 -1.29 0.29
N LEU A 154 11.47 -1.63 -0.98
CA LEU A 154 10.64 -2.78 -1.36
C LEU A 154 11.26 -4.11 -0.90
N ALA A 155 12.57 -4.33 -1.11
CA ALA A 155 13.27 -5.53 -0.64
C ALA A 155 13.20 -5.66 0.89
N ARG A 156 13.32 -4.54 1.63
CA ARG A 156 13.17 -4.50 3.08
C ARG A 156 11.74 -4.84 3.52
N ALA A 157 10.73 -4.29 2.86
CA ALA A 157 9.33 -4.60 3.16
C ALA A 157 8.98 -6.09 2.93
N LEU A 158 9.66 -6.72 1.98
CA LEU A 158 9.52 -8.15 1.65
C LEU A 158 10.43 -9.07 2.48
N ALA A 159 11.24 -8.54 3.40
CA ALA A 159 12.27 -9.33 4.08
C ALA A 159 11.71 -10.51 4.89
N LEU A 160 10.54 -10.35 5.50
CA LEU A 160 9.85 -11.37 6.31
C LEU A 160 8.86 -12.24 5.50
N ASP A 161 8.84 -12.16 4.17
CA ASP A 161 7.88 -12.87 3.30
C ASP A 161 6.41 -12.66 3.71
N PRO A 162 5.96 -11.39 3.84
CA PRO A 162 4.60 -11.11 4.27
C PRO A 162 3.59 -11.52 3.20
N PRO A 163 2.47 -12.18 3.56
CA PRO A 163 1.40 -12.53 2.60
C PRO A 163 0.60 -11.32 2.09
N LEU A 164 0.68 -10.16 2.79
CA LEU A 164 0.05 -8.90 2.40
C LEU A 164 1.12 -7.82 2.22
N MET A 165 1.12 -7.17 1.07
CA MET A 165 1.93 -5.99 0.79
C MET A 165 1.05 -4.76 0.65
N ILE A 166 1.42 -3.69 1.32
CA ILE A 166 0.80 -2.36 1.19
C ILE A 166 1.83 -1.39 0.62
N TYR A 167 1.47 -0.72 -0.47
CA TYR A 167 2.31 0.27 -1.15
C TYR A 167 1.64 1.64 -1.00
N ASP A 168 2.23 2.51 -0.20
CA ASP A 168 1.75 3.88 -0.01
C ASP A 168 2.48 4.82 -0.95
N GLU A 169 1.78 5.26 -2.00
CA GLU A 169 2.27 6.17 -3.04
C GLU A 169 3.63 5.72 -3.63
N PRO A 170 3.72 4.51 -4.22
CA PRO A 170 4.99 3.91 -4.62
C PRO A 170 5.72 4.66 -5.73
N LEU A 171 5.05 5.56 -6.45
CA LEU A 171 5.60 6.28 -7.60
C LEU A 171 6.00 7.73 -7.32
N THR A 172 5.66 8.25 -6.14
CA THR A 172 5.94 9.65 -5.78
C THR A 172 7.43 9.97 -5.87
N GLY A 173 7.75 11.02 -6.64
CA GLY A 173 9.12 11.50 -6.82
C GLY A 173 9.96 10.70 -7.81
N LEU A 174 9.36 9.80 -8.58
CA LEU A 174 10.03 9.05 -9.64
C LEU A 174 9.69 9.64 -11.02
N ASP A 175 10.64 9.52 -11.94
CA ASP A 175 10.40 9.79 -13.35
C ASP A 175 9.53 8.66 -13.98
N PRO A 176 8.96 8.87 -15.18
CA PRO A 176 8.08 7.89 -15.83
C PRO A 176 8.73 6.52 -16.08
N ILE A 177 10.04 6.49 -16.39
CA ILE A 177 10.75 5.24 -16.66
C ILE A 177 10.93 4.46 -15.36
N ALA A 178 11.39 5.13 -14.30
CA ALA A 178 11.53 4.54 -12.98
C ALA A 178 10.17 4.06 -12.43
N SER A 179 9.10 4.81 -12.68
CA SER A 179 7.72 4.43 -12.31
C SER A 179 7.30 3.14 -12.99
N GLY A 180 7.52 3.00 -14.31
CA GLY A 180 7.24 1.78 -15.05
C GLY A 180 8.03 0.58 -14.53
N VAL A 181 9.30 0.77 -14.16
CA VAL A 181 10.14 -0.29 -13.56
C VAL A 181 9.57 -0.74 -12.21
N ILE A 182 9.15 0.19 -11.35
CA ILE A 182 8.57 -0.14 -10.04
C ILE A 182 7.24 -0.89 -10.20
N MET A 183 6.34 -0.44 -11.09
CA MET A 183 5.06 -1.11 -11.30
C MET A 183 5.24 -2.53 -11.86
N SER A 184 6.12 -2.71 -12.86
CA SER A 184 6.48 -4.03 -13.38
C SER A 184 7.10 -4.93 -12.31
N LEU A 185 7.89 -4.37 -11.40
CA LEU A 185 8.49 -5.12 -10.30
C LEU A 185 7.43 -5.56 -9.28
N ILE A 186 6.50 -4.67 -8.89
CA ILE A 186 5.37 -5.00 -8.01
C ILE A 186 4.55 -6.14 -8.61
N GLN A 187 4.18 -6.06 -9.88
CA GLN A 187 3.41 -7.10 -10.57
C GLN A 187 4.14 -8.45 -10.59
N ARG A 188 5.41 -8.47 -10.96
CA ARG A 188 6.22 -9.71 -10.96
C ARG A 188 6.33 -10.34 -9.58
N LEU A 189 6.60 -9.53 -8.54
CA LEU A 189 6.71 -10.02 -7.16
C LEU A 189 5.37 -10.54 -6.64
N ASN A 190 4.26 -9.85 -6.94
CA ASN A 190 2.93 -10.34 -6.59
C ASN A 190 2.69 -11.74 -7.17
N HIS A 191 2.88 -11.92 -8.47
CA HIS A 191 2.64 -13.19 -9.15
C HIS A 191 3.63 -14.28 -8.70
N SER A 192 4.93 -13.96 -8.62
CA SER A 192 5.96 -14.98 -8.32
C SER A 192 5.94 -15.47 -6.87
N LEU A 193 5.51 -14.62 -5.94
CA LEU A 193 5.46 -14.93 -4.51
C LEU A 193 4.03 -15.23 -4.01
N GLY A 194 3.02 -15.11 -4.88
CA GLY A 194 1.61 -15.29 -4.51
C GLY A 194 1.11 -14.27 -3.48
N LEU A 195 1.62 -13.04 -3.56
CA LEU A 195 1.28 -11.98 -2.63
C LEU A 195 -0.14 -11.47 -2.84
N THR A 196 -0.73 -10.90 -1.80
CA THR A 196 -1.86 -9.99 -1.93
C THR A 196 -1.32 -8.57 -1.80
N SER A 197 -1.70 -7.68 -2.71
CA SER A 197 -1.14 -6.33 -2.81
C SER A 197 -2.22 -5.26 -2.76
N ILE A 198 -2.02 -4.24 -1.92
CA ILE A 198 -2.84 -3.02 -1.91
C ILE A 198 -1.94 -1.86 -2.33
N ILE A 199 -2.28 -1.19 -3.41
CA ILE A 199 -1.55 -0.02 -3.92
C ILE A 199 -2.40 1.22 -3.68
N VAL A 200 -1.97 2.08 -2.77
CA VAL A 200 -2.57 3.40 -2.59
C VAL A 200 -1.86 4.38 -3.50
N SER A 201 -2.59 5.02 -4.39
CA SER A 201 -2.00 5.94 -5.35
C SER A 201 -2.99 6.99 -5.86
N HIS A 202 -2.45 8.09 -6.36
CA HIS A 202 -3.15 9.05 -7.21
C HIS A 202 -2.66 8.97 -8.68
N HIS A 203 -1.65 8.13 -8.96
CA HIS A 203 -1.12 7.85 -10.30
C HIS A 203 -1.97 6.79 -11.00
N VAL A 204 -3.12 7.20 -11.54
CA VAL A 204 -4.14 6.30 -12.09
C VAL A 204 -3.62 5.52 -13.28
N HIS A 205 -3.02 6.20 -14.25
CA HIS A 205 -2.61 5.62 -15.54
C HIS A 205 -1.53 4.54 -15.38
N GLU A 206 -0.61 4.73 -14.45
CA GLU A 206 0.47 3.78 -14.18
C GLU A 206 -0.01 2.62 -13.32
N THR A 207 -1.04 2.82 -12.48
CA THR A 207 -1.50 1.82 -11.52
C THR A 207 -2.50 0.85 -12.13
N LEU A 208 -3.48 1.34 -12.91
CA LEU A 208 -4.56 0.53 -13.46
C LEU A 208 -4.09 -0.69 -14.28
N PRO A 209 -3.04 -0.61 -15.12
CA PRO A 209 -2.65 -1.73 -15.98
C PRO A 209 -2.21 -3.00 -15.24
N ILE A 210 -1.83 -2.90 -13.97
CA ILE A 210 -1.36 -4.05 -13.18
C ILE A 210 -2.37 -4.54 -12.14
N CYS A 211 -3.53 -3.88 -12.02
CA CYS A 211 -4.49 -4.18 -10.97
C CYS A 211 -5.58 -5.14 -11.43
N ASP A 212 -6.00 -6.03 -10.52
CA ASP A 212 -7.16 -6.92 -10.70
C ASP A 212 -8.45 -6.24 -10.24
N GLN A 213 -8.33 -5.34 -9.26
CA GLN A 213 -9.45 -4.63 -8.64
C GLN A 213 -9.08 -3.18 -8.34
N VAL A 214 -10.08 -2.31 -8.41
CA VAL A 214 -9.96 -0.89 -8.06
C VAL A 214 -11.04 -0.52 -7.04
N ILE A 215 -10.63 0.24 -6.04
CA ILE A 215 -11.49 0.88 -5.05
C ILE A 215 -11.21 2.37 -5.13
N ALA A 216 -12.22 3.18 -5.49
CA ALA A 216 -12.07 4.63 -5.48
C ALA A 216 -12.75 5.22 -4.24
N ILE A 217 -12.00 6.06 -3.52
CA ILE A 217 -12.46 6.74 -2.30
C ILE A 217 -12.53 8.24 -2.55
N ALA A 218 -13.70 8.82 -2.30
CA ALA A 218 -13.88 10.26 -2.31
C ALA A 218 -14.79 10.68 -1.15
N ASN A 219 -14.53 11.87 -0.59
CA ASN A 219 -15.31 12.43 0.53
C ASN A 219 -15.45 11.48 1.73
N GLY A 220 -14.47 10.61 1.95
CA GLY A 220 -14.46 9.64 3.06
C GLY A 220 -15.32 8.40 2.85
N GLY A 221 -15.90 8.20 1.66
CA GLY A 221 -16.68 7.01 1.30
C GLY A 221 -16.15 6.32 0.05
N ILE A 222 -16.55 5.07 -0.17
CA ILE A 222 -16.29 4.35 -1.42
C ILE A 222 -17.26 4.86 -2.48
N VAL A 223 -16.73 5.37 -3.59
CA VAL A 223 -17.52 5.84 -4.73
C VAL A 223 -17.49 4.85 -5.90
N PHE A 224 -16.55 3.91 -5.88
CA PHE A 224 -16.45 2.84 -6.87
C PHE A 224 -15.71 1.63 -6.29
N GLN A 225 -16.16 0.44 -6.66
CA GLN A 225 -15.44 -0.82 -6.47
C GLN A 225 -15.74 -1.74 -7.65
N GLY A 226 -14.69 -2.18 -8.36
CA GLY A 226 -14.84 -3.01 -9.54
C GLY A 226 -13.52 -3.29 -10.24
N THR A 227 -13.58 -3.73 -11.49
CA THR A 227 -12.39 -3.95 -12.32
C THR A 227 -11.86 -2.64 -12.90
N PRO A 228 -10.58 -2.59 -13.33
CA PRO A 228 -10.02 -1.44 -14.04
C PRO A 228 -10.83 -1.02 -15.26
N GLU A 229 -11.32 -1.99 -16.06
CA GLU A 229 -12.13 -1.75 -17.26
C GLU A 229 -13.48 -1.11 -16.92
N ALA A 230 -14.13 -1.59 -15.85
CA ALA A 230 -15.40 -1.03 -15.38
C ALA A 230 -15.21 0.42 -14.89
N LEU A 231 -14.07 0.72 -14.23
CA LEU A 231 -13.73 2.08 -13.83
C LEU A 231 -13.52 2.99 -15.05
N GLN A 232 -12.74 2.55 -16.04
CA GLN A 232 -12.45 3.32 -17.25
C GLN A 232 -13.69 3.60 -18.10
N SER A 233 -14.67 2.68 -18.12
CA SER A 233 -15.94 2.84 -18.82
C SER A 233 -17.00 3.62 -18.04
N SER A 234 -16.72 4.02 -16.80
CA SER A 234 -17.67 4.72 -15.95
C SER A 234 -18.09 6.08 -16.53
N GLN A 235 -19.38 6.36 -16.48
CA GLN A 235 -19.94 7.66 -16.85
C GLN A 235 -20.15 8.59 -15.65
N ASP A 236 -19.81 8.15 -14.44
CA ASP A 236 -19.91 8.98 -13.23
C ASP A 236 -19.00 10.21 -13.37
N PRO A 237 -19.54 11.43 -13.23
CA PRO A 237 -18.77 12.66 -13.42
C PRO A 237 -17.57 12.81 -12.46
N LEU A 238 -17.68 12.32 -11.22
CA LEU A 238 -16.60 12.36 -10.23
C LEU A 238 -15.45 11.43 -10.63
N LEU A 239 -15.80 10.20 -11.05
CA LEU A 239 -14.81 9.24 -11.51
C LEU A 239 -14.11 9.71 -12.79
N ARG A 240 -14.87 10.27 -13.74
CA ARG A 240 -14.30 10.84 -14.96
C ARG A 240 -13.36 12.00 -14.69
N GLN A 241 -13.77 12.94 -13.82
CA GLN A 241 -12.90 14.04 -13.40
C GLN A 241 -11.58 13.52 -12.83
N PHE A 242 -11.66 12.55 -11.94
CA PHE A 242 -10.47 11.98 -11.30
C PHE A 242 -9.58 11.20 -12.29
N LEU A 243 -10.18 10.40 -13.18
CA LEU A 243 -9.45 9.60 -14.17
C LEU A 243 -8.72 10.47 -15.21
N HIS A 244 -9.35 11.55 -15.65
CA HIS A 244 -8.81 12.39 -16.72
C HIS A 244 -8.14 13.68 -16.23
N GLY A 245 -8.07 13.89 -14.89
CA GLY A 245 -7.48 15.09 -14.31
C GLY A 245 -8.18 16.40 -14.75
N GLN A 246 -9.51 16.35 -14.96
CA GLN A 246 -10.26 17.52 -15.40
C GLN A 246 -10.29 18.58 -14.29
N PRO A 247 -10.01 19.87 -14.60
CA PRO A 247 -10.01 20.92 -13.59
C PRO A 247 -11.41 21.19 -13.04
N ASP A 248 -12.44 21.08 -13.90
CA ASP A 248 -13.84 21.32 -13.53
C ASP A 248 -14.57 19.99 -13.26
N GLY A 249 -15.37 19.96 -12.19
CA GLY A 249 -16.19 18.79 -11.86
C GLY A 249 -16.58 18.71 -10.38
N PRO A 250 -17.19 17.59 -9.95
CA PRO A 250 -17.66 17.42 -8.58
C PRO A 250 -16.58 17.46 -7.48
N ILE A 251 -15.30 17.24 -7.84
CA ILE A 251 -14.16 17.40 -6.92
C ILE A 251 -13.70 18.86 -6.99
N PRO A 252 -13.94 19.70 -5.98
CA PRO A 252 -13.51 21.09 -6.03
C PRO A 252 -11.98 21.19 -5.94
N PHE A 253 -11.37 21.97 -6.84
CA PHE A 253 -9.93 22.22 -6.83
C PHE A 253 -9.56 23.21 -5.70
N ASP A 254 -10.40 24.24 -5.49
CA ASP A 254 -10.26 25.25 -4.44
C ASP A 254 -11.18 24.99 -3.26
N ALA A 255 -11.04 23.85 -2.59
CA ALA A 255 -11.65 23.72 -1.28
C ALA A 255 -10.91 24.65 -0.32
N ALA A 256 -11.42 25.89 -0.12
CA ALA A 256 -11.00 26.75 0.96
C ALA A 256 -10.88 25.92 2.24
N PRO A 257 -9.85 26.15 3.09
CA PRO A 257 -9.70 25.39 4.33
C PRO A 257 -11.01 25.51 5.09
N ARG A 258 -11.75 24.36 5.20
CA ARG A 258 -13.04 24.34 5.88
C ARG A 258 -12.86 24.99 7.23
N ALA A 259 -13.56 26.09 7.45
CA ALA A 259 -13.45 26.93 8.62
C ALA A 259 -13.34 26.07 9.90
N ARG A 260 -12.34 26.37 10.71
CA ARG A 260 -12.28 25.85 12.07
C ARG A 260 -13.55 26.33 12.76
N VAL A 261 -14.49 25.41 12.95
CA VAL A 261 -15.58 25.68 13.88
C VAL A 261 -14.93 25.75 15.25
N ALA A 262 -15.03 26.91 15.86
CA ALA A 262 -14.50 27.25 17.18
C ALA A 262 -15.14 26.41 18.28
#